data_19ff3d1a34066f4756957c9f2a25a439
#
_entry.id   19ff3d1a34066f4756957c9f2a25a439
#
_cell.length_a   1.000
_cell.length_b   1.000
_cell.length_c   1.000
_cell.angle_alpha   90.00
_cell.angle_beta   90.00
_cell.angle_gamma   90.00
#
_symmetry.space_group_name_H-M   'P 1'
#
loop_
_entity.id
_entity.type
_entity.pdbx_description
1 polymer ?
#
loop_
_entity_poly.entity_id
_entity_poly.type
_entity_poly.pdbx_seq_one_letter_code
_entity_poly.pdbx_strand_id
1 'polypeptide(L)'
;MSGDGADELDDQPCLQIQMDLSAMVDGELDPAGVRRVLVHADFCASCRAFLDGVRAQVRVHRAVAAAPVRRHVEPTVVAGLRDQLTTDCRKLSRVLYELGRGFVLMGLSPEFSREVAKEPVPVPDMAQKGRNLLDEVARRPAGGGEQSWIAAKDLFDATIRSAADNLAQGDRLLRECLALDEGCHEARIYLGLGHHVAGRRHDARREFQHVLVHARDRRIRGFALLNLGNLMLDEGDADGAVDLLLQLVDSGAIAEQPQLGTAYFNLGLAHGFAGRFRESASWFRRMADEMPHKQSWMRRELAQRHDFVAMLRGQPEAKVVAEAFPDWFG
;
A
#
# COMPACT_ATOMS: atom_id res chain seq x y z
N MET A 1 18.96 53.30 14.08
CA MET A 1 19.44 52.18 14.90
C MET A 1 18.20 51.51 15.48
N SER A 2 17.79 50.40 14.95
CA SER A 2 16.90 49.47 15.65
C SER A 2 16.37 48.45 14.66
N GLY A 3 16.65 47.18 14.89
CA GLY A 3 15.72 46.12 14.60
C GLY A 3 16.09 45.10 13.52
N ASP A 4 17.23 44.47 13.61
CA ASP A 4 17.57 43.28 12.81
C ASP A 4 17.89 42.06 13.70
N GLY A 5 17.12 41.86 14.75
CA GLY A 5 17.40 40.78 15.69
C GLY A 5 16.30 39.74 15.89
N ALA A 6 15.20 39.84 15.12
CA ALA A 6 14.03 38.98 15.32
C ALA A 6 13.93 37.80 14.34
N ASP A 7 14.64 37.82 13.21
CA ASP A 7 14.54 36.77 12.18
C ASP A 7 15.53 35.60 12.37
N GLU A 8 16.60 35.77 13.17
CA GLU A 8 17.62 34.72 13.33
C GLU A 8 17.24 33.59 14.29
N LEU A 9 16.23 33.76 15.14
CA LEU A 9 15.82 32.72 16.11
C LEU A 9 14.77 31.72 15.56
N ASP A 10 14.13 32.05 14.44
CA ASP A 10 13.09 31.19 13.85
C ASP A 10 13.64 30.17 12.83
N ASP A 11 14.90 30.33 12.38
CA ASP A 11 15.52 29.48 11.36
C ASP A 11 16.21 28.22 11.93
N GLN A 12 16.47 28.15 13.26
CA GLN A 12 17.14 26.99 13.85
C GLN A 12 16.36 25.67 13.67
N PRO A 13 15.03 25.63 13.83
CA PRO A 13 14.28 24.39 13.57
C PRO A 13 14.34 23.95 12.10
N CYS A 14 14.33 24.92 11.18
CA CYS A 14 14.41 24.63 9.74
C CYS A 14 15.77 24.09 9.33
N LEU A 15 16.86 24.58 9.90
CA LEU A 15 18.21 24.10 9.61
C LEU A 15 18.37 22.63 10.02
N GLN A 16 17.89 22.26 11.20
CA GLN A 16 17.91 20.87 11.67
C GLN A 16 17.07 19.98 10.77
N ILE A 17 15.88 20.43 10.36
CA ILE A 17 15.01 19.70 9.42
C ILE A 17 15.69 19.52 8.07
N GLN A 18 16.42 20.51 7.56
CA GLN A 18 17.16 20.39 6.29
C GLN A 18 18.32 19.41 6.40
N MET A 19 19.02 19.37 7.53
CA MET A 19 20.05 18.36 7.80
C MET A 19 19.44 16.95 7.87
N ASP A 20 18.34 16.82 8.59
CA ASP A 20 17.60 15.57 8.71
C ASP A 20 17.05 15.12 7.33
N LEU A 21 16.66 16.05 6.46
CA LEU A 21 16.25 15.76 5.06
C LEU A 21 17.39 15.14 4.25
N SER A 22 18.61 15.64 4.42
CA SER A 22 19.78 15.03 3.78
C SER A 22 20.04 13.63 4.33
N ALA A 23 20.05 13.47 5.67
CA ALA A 23 20.19 12.15 6.30
C ALA A 23 19.09 11.16 5.91
N MET A 24 17.85 11.65 5.65
CA MET A 24 16.76 10.82 5.14
C MET A 24 17.08 10.26 3.74
N VAL A 25 17.66 11.07 2.87
CA VAL A 25 18.04 10.64 1.51
C VAL A 25 19.14 9.59 1.57
N ASP A 26 20.07 9.74 2.49
CA ASP A 26 21.18 8.80 2.72
C ASP A 26 20.71 7.53 3.46
N GLY A 27 19.46 7.50 3.93
CA GLY A 27 18.89 6.37 4.67
C GLY A 27 19.41 6.25 6.09
N GLU A 28 19.99 7.33 6.64
CA GLU A 28 20.58 7.41 7.97
C GLU A 28 19.59 7.91 9.03
N LEU A 29 18.44 8.45 8.58
CA LEU A 29 17.44 8.98 9.48
C LEU A 29 16.55 7.87 10.02
N ASP A 30 16.28 7.91 11.31
CA ASP A 30 15.33 7.01 11.95
C ASP A 30 13.88 7.32 11.50
N PRO A 31 12.94 6.39 11.69
CA PRO A 31 11.56 6.59 11.27
C PRO A 31 10.85 7.79 11.91
N ALA A 32 11.19 8.12 13.17
CA ALA A 32 10.61 9.28 13.85
C ALA A 32 11.15 10.58 13.24
N GLY A 33 12.44 10.61 12.89
CA GLY A 33 13.07 11.69 12.14
C GLY A 33 12.46 11.89 10.77
N VAL A 34 12.28 10.82 9.99
CA VAL A 34 11.62 10.86 8.67
C VAL A 34 10.23 11.50 8.79
N ARG A 35 9.43 11.07 9.76
CA ARG A 35 8.12 11.66 10.01
C ARG A 35 8.21 13.15 10.33
N ARG A 36 9.04 13.53 11.28
CA ARG A 36 9.23 14.93 11.71
C ARG A 36 9.53 15.82 10.51
N VAL A 37 10.46 15.39 9.67
CA VAL A 37 10.89 16.09 8.46
C VAL A 37 9.76 16.26 7.47
N LEU A 38 9.03 15.19 7.16
CA LEU A 38 7.93 15.22 6.18
C LEU A 38 6.75 16.07 6.67
N VAL A 39 6.38 15.93 7.96
CA VAL A 39 5.32 16.74 8.57
C VAL A 39 5.71 18.21 8.56
N HIS A 40 6.94 18.55 8.97
CA HIS A 40 7.40 19.93 8.94
C HIS A 40 7.40 20.51 7.52
N ALA A 41 7.87 19.77 6.52
CA ALA A 41 7.86 20.21 5.11
C ALA A 41 6.44 20.41 4.55
N ASP A 42 5.41 19.78 5.12
CA ASP A 42 4.02 20.03 4.72
C ASP A 42 3.52 21.42 5.15
N PHE A 43 4.06 21.98 6.23
CA PHE A 43 3.64 23.28 6.77
C PHE A 43 4.67 24.41 6.56
N CYS A 44 5.93 24.09 6.33
CA CYS A 44 6.99 25.06 6.11
C CYS A 44 7.37 25.18 4.64
N ALA A 45 7.12 26.34 4.03
CA ALA A 45 7.41 26.59 2.62
C ALA A 45 8.91 26.44 2.28
N SER A 46 9.81 26.89 3.18
CA SER A 46 11.26 26.80 3.00
C SER A 46 11.75 25.36 3.00
N CYS A 47 11.31 24.55 3.98
CA CYS A 47 11.69 23.13 4.05
C CYS A 47 11.03 22.30 2.94
N ARG A 48 9.84 22.68 2.48
CA ARG A 48 9.21 22.09 1.28
C ARG A 48 10.04 22.36 0.03
N ALA A 49 10.45 23.62 -0.17
CA ALA A 49 11.32 23.98 -1.30
C ALA A 49 12.66 23.23 -1.26
N PHE A 50 13.25 23.08 -0.07
CA PHE A 50 14.46 22.29 0.12
C PHE A 50 14.22 20.80 -0.24
N LEU A 51 13.14 20.19 0.26
CA LEU A 51 12.76 18.82 -0.07
C LEU A 51 12.54 18.63 -1.58
N ASP A 52 11.89 19.59 -2.23
CA ASP A 52 11.70 19.55 -3.69
C ASP A 52 13.03 19.70 -4.44
N GLY A 53 13.96 20.48 -3.90
CA GLY A 53 15.33 20.58 -4.40
C GLY A 53 16.08 19.25 -4.30
N VAL A 54 16.02 18.58 -3.16
CA VAL A 54 16.60 17.25 -2.94
C VAL A 54 15.99 16.23 -3.90
N ARG A 55 14.67 16.23 -4.07
CA ARG A 55 13.98 15.38 -5.04
C ARG A 55 14.41 15.67 -6.48
N ALA A 56 14.57 16.95 -6.84
CA ALA A 56 15.07 17.34 -8.15
C ALA A 56 16.49 16.83 -8.36
N GLN A 57 17.36 16.95 -7.37
CA GLN A 57 18.73 16.43 -7.40
C GLN A 57 18.75 14.91 -7.60
N VAL A 58 17.94 14.14 -6.87
CA VAL A 58 17.81 12.69 -7.08
C VAL A 58 17.37 12.37 -8.51
N ARG A 59 16.40 13.12 -9.07
CA ARG A 59 15.98 12.96 -10.48
C ARG A 59 17.11 13.24 -11.46
N VAL A 60 17.88 14.31 -11.24
CA VAL A 60 19.04 14.66 -12.06
C VAL A 60 20.11 13.57 -11.97
N HIS A 61 20.43 13.11 -10.77
CA HIS A 61 21.38 12.02 -10.57
C HIS A 61 20.93 10.74 -11.28
N ARG A 62 19.64 10.41 -11.22
CA ARG A 62 19.08 9.27 -11.97
C ARG A 62 19.24 9.46 -13.49
N ALA A 63 18.96 10.66 -14.01
CA ALA A 63 19.13 10.97 -15.41
C ALA A 63 20.61 10.88 -15.83
N VAL A 64 21.54 11.39 -15.01
CA VAL A 64 22.99 11.28 -15.23
C VAL A 64 23.42 9.82 -15.18
N ALA A 65 22.94 9.03 -14.21
CA ALA A 65 23.25 7.61 -14.11
C ALA A 65 22.72 6.80 -15.31
N ALA A 66 21.62 7.24 -15.93
CA ALA A 66 21.06 6.64 -17.13
C ALA A 66 21.69 7.15 -18.45
N ALA A 67 22.40 8.29 -18.39
CA ALA A 67 23.01 8.89 -19.58
C ALA A 67 24.18 8.03 -20.10
N PRO A 68 24.40 7.98 -21.45
CA PRO A 68 25.57 7.31 -22.01
C PRO A 68 26.84 8.03 -21.58
N VAL A 69 27.78 7.25 -21.04
CA VAL A 69 29.07 7.76 -20.54
C VAL A 69 29.91 8.31 -21.71
N ARG A 70 30.24 9.60 -21.67
CA ARG A 70 31.25 10.16 -22.61
C ARG A 70 32.64 9.66 -22.22
N ARG A 71 33.48 9.37 -23.23
CA ARG A 71 34.74 8.60 -23.14
C ARG A 71 35.88 9.16 -22.26
N HIS A 72 35.68 10.18 -21.44
CA HIS A 72 36.74 10.85 -20.68
C HIS A 72 36.71 10.66 -19.17
N VAL A 73 35.79 9.82 -18.62
CA VAL A 73 35.77 9.46 -17.19
C VAL A 73 36.06 7.97 -17.10
N GLU A 74 36.89 7.56 -16.16
CA GLU A 74 37.19 6.14 -15.93
C GLU A 74 35.89 5.35 -15.78
N PRO A 75 35.63 4.33 -16.63
CA PRO A 75 34.35 3.60 -16.64
C PRO A 75 34.00 2.97 -15.29
N THR A 76 35.01 2.61 -14.50
CA THR A 76 34.87 2.00 -13.18
C THR A 76 34.32 2.97 -12.11
N VAL A 77 34.79 4.24 -12.14
CA VAL A 77 34.31 5.28 -11.22
C VAL A 77 32.84 5.63 -11.51
N VAL A 78 32.51 5.77 -12.78
CA VAL A 78 31.11 6.07 -13.19
C VAL A 78 30.19 4.91 -12.90
N ALA A 79 30.63 3.67 -13.08
CA ALA A 79 29.86 2.48 -12.72
C ALA A 79 29.60 2.42 -11.21
N GLY A 80 30.63 2.66 -10.38
CA GLY A 80 30.47 2.69 -8.92
C GLY A 80 29.49 3.76 -8.44
N LEU A 81 29.60 4.99 -8.97
CA LEU A 81 28.65 6.07 -8.64
C LEU A 81 27.22 5.75 -9.09
N ARG A 82 27.07 5.15 -10.29
CA ARG A 82 25.76 4.72 -10.79
C ARG A 82 25.13 3.68 -9.89
N ASP A 83 25.88 2.68 -9.44
CA ASP A 83 25.39 1.61 -8.58
C ASP A 83 24.99 2.15 -7.21
N GLN A 84 25.78 3.09 -6.64
CA GLN A 84 25.45 3.73 -5.37
C GLN A 84 24.17 4.55 -5.49
N LEU A 85 24.05 5.42 -6.50
CA LEU A 85 22.85 6.22 -6.75
C LEU A 85 21.61 5.35 -6.96
N THR A 86 21.76 4.24 -7.68
CA THR A 86 20.64 3.29 -7.87
C THR A 86 20.22 2.68 -6.53
N THR A 87 21.17 2.34 -5.69
CA THR A 87 20.94 1.79 -4.36
C THR A 87 20.20 2.80 -3.47
N ASP A 88 20.65 4.04 -3.45
CA ASP A 88 20.07 5.09 -2.63
C ASP A 88 18.65 5.47 -3.10
N CYS A 89 18.43 5.53 -4.43
CA CYS A 89 17.08 5.69 -4.98
C CYS A 89 16.14 4.55 -4.56
N ARG A 90 16.60 3.30 -4.52
CA ARG A 90 15.80 2.16 -4.07
C ARG A 90 15.47 2.24 -2.58
N LYS A 91 16.43 2.66 -1.74
CA LYS A 91 16.18 2.84 -0.29
C LYS A 91 15.11 3.91 -0.07
N LEU A 92 15.26 5.08 -0.70
CA LEU A 92 14.28 6.16 -0.57
C LEU A 92 12.90 5.75 -1.12
N SER A 93 12.86 5.10 -2.28
CA SER A 93 11.63 4.55 -2.83
C SER A 93 10.93 3.60 -1.84
N ARG A 94 11.69 2.75 -1.16
CA ARG A 94 11.13 1.84 -0.15
C ARG A 94 10.52 2.57 1.04
N VAL A 95 11.17 3.62 1.54
CA VAL A 95 10.63 4.46 2.62
C VAL A 95 9.32 5.12 2.20
N LEU A 96 9.29 5.73 1.01
CA LEU A 96 8.11 6.38 0.47
C LEU A 96 6.96 5.39 0.25
N TYR A 97 7.27 4.17 -0.20
CA TYR A 97 6.30 3.10 -0.34
C TYR A 97 5.66 2.73 1.01
N GLU A 98 6.48 2.47 2.05
CA GLU A 98 5.94 2.05 3.36
C GLU A 98 5.08 3.15 4.00
N LEU A 99 5.52 4.42 3.89
CA LEU A 99 4.72 5.55 4.36
C LEU A 99 3.42 5.70 3.56
N GLY A 100 3.51 5.68 2.24
CA GLY A 100 2.35 5.81 1.36
C GLY A 100 1.34 4.68 1.57
N ARG A 101 1.82 3.45 1.70
CA ARG A 101 1.01 2.29 2.06
C ARG A 101 0.25 2.50 3.37
N GLY A 102 0.95 2.98 4.41
CA GLY A 102 0.35 3.22 5.72
C GLY A 102 -0.78 4.25 5.65
N PHE A 103 -0.57 5.35 4.93
CA PHE A 103 -1.61 6.35 4.72
C PHE A 103 -2.82 5.78 3.95
N VAL A 104 -2.60 4.97 2.92
CA VAL A 104 -3.71 4.30 2.21
C VAL A 104 -4.47 3.39 3.16
N LEU A 105 -3.80 2.56 3.96
CA LEU A 105 -4.45 1.66 4.93
C LEU A 105 -5.27 2.44 5.97
N MET A 106 -4.78 3.57 6.47
CA MET A 106 -5.55 4.44 7.37
C MET A 106 -6.78 5.06 6.67
N GLY A 107 -6.68 5.35 5.39
CA GLY A 107 -7.81 5.82 4.60
C GLY A 107 -8.85 4.74 4.29
N LEU A 108 -8.41 3.47 4.19
CA LEU A 108 -9.28 2.32 3.95
C LEU A 108 -10.03 1.87 5.21
N SER A 109 -9.41 1.99 6.38
CA SER A 109 -9.98 1.54 7.65
C SER A 109 -9.92 2.66 8.69
N PRO A 110 -11.00 3.44 8.83
CA PRO A 110 -11.12 4.47 9.88
C PRO A 110 -11.01 3.91 11.31
N GLU A 111 -11.35 2.63 11.50
CA GLU A 111 -11.19 1.93 12.78
C GLU A 111 -9.74 1.68 13.09
N PHE A 112 -8.97 1.20 12.11
CA PHE A 112 -7.52 1.05 12.20
C PHE A 112 -6.85 2.39 12.51
N SER A 113 -7.25 3.47 11.85
CA SER A 113 -6.76 4.81 12.12
C SER A 113 -7.02 5.24 13.57
N ARG A 114 -8.20 4.92 14.12
CA ARG A 114 -8.56 5.22 15.51
C ARG A 114 -7.79 4.36 16.51
N GLU A 115 -7.55 3.10 16.24
CA GLU A 115 -6.76 2.19 17.09
C GLU A 115 -5.30 2.62 17.11
N VAL A 116 -4.73 2.91 15.93
CA VAL A 116 -3.37 3.47 15.81
C VAL A 116 -3.23 4.77 16.61
N ALA A 117 -4.27 5.60 16.70
CA ALA A 117 -4.26 6.84 17.48
C ALA A 117 -4.38 6.64 18.99
N LYS A 118 -4.98 5.52 19.46
CA LYS A 118 -5.29 5.29 20.88
C LYS A 118 -4.15 4.68 21.69
N GLU A 119 -3.28 3.89 21.07
CA GLU A 119 -2.19 3.24 21.80
C GLU A 119 -1.00 4.18 21.96
N PRO A 120 -0.60 4.56 23.19
CA PRO A 120 0.72 5.12 23.41
C PRO A 120 1.73 4.04 23.04
N VAL A 121 2.47 4.22 21.95
CA VAL A 121 3.60 3.35 21.67
C VAL A 121 4.64 3.66 22.76
N PRO A 122 4.99 2.70 23.63
CA PRO A 122 6.21 2.83 24.37
C PRO A 122 7.30 2.99 23.31
N VAL A 123 8.05 4.11 23.34
CA VAL A 123 9.25 4.26 22.53
C VAL A 123 10.12 3.08 22.92
N PRO A 124 10.20 2.02 22.09
CA PRO A 124 10.98 0.89 22.53
C PRO A 124 12.43 1.33 22.54
N ASP A 125 13.21 0.74 23.38
CA ASP A 125 14.67 0.71 23.41
C ASP A 125 15.36 0.45 22.04
N MET A 126 14.63 0.53 20.96
CA MET A 126 15.06 0.27 19.59
C MET A 126 16.01 1.35 19.08
N ALA A 127 15.88 2.59 19.56
CA ALA A 127 16.84 3.66 19.29
C ALA A 127 18.22 3.35 19.91
N GLN A 128 18.27 2.59 21.01
CA GLN A 128 19.53 2.22 21.66
C GLN A 128 20.27 1.04 20.99
N LYS A 129 19.61 0.28 20.11
CA LYS A 129 20.22 -0.94 19.50
C LYS A 129 20.71 -0.76 18.07
N GLY A 130 20.70 0.46 17.52
CA GLY A 130 21.20 0.73 16.16
C GLY A 130 20.48 -0.07 15.05
N ARG A 131 19.33 -0.65 15.36
CA ARG A 131 18.51 -1.35 14.36
C ARG A 131 17.59 -0.34 13.69
N ASN A 132 17.84 -0.07 12.44
CA ASN A 132 16.97 0.75 11.62
C ASN A 132 15.60 0.04 11.52
N LEU A 133 14.54 0.65 12.06
CA LEU A 133 13.17 0.13 12.00
C LEU A 133 12.74 -0.10 10.54
N LEU A 134 13.24 0.72 9.62
CA LEU A 134 13.03 0.57 8.18
C LEU A 134 13.66 -0.73 7.64
N ASP A 135 14.84 -1.11 8.14
CA ASP A 135 15.46 -2.38 7.79
C ASP A 135 14.67 -3.57 8.34
N GLU A 136 14.04 -3.41 9.48
CA GLU A 136 13.21 -4.46 10.08
C GLU A 136 11.86 -4.58 9.36
N VAL A 137 11.24 -3.47 8.98
CA VAL A 137 10.04 -3.44 8.14
C VAL A 137 10.34 -3.96 6.73
N ALA A 138 11.50 -3.61 6.16
CA ALA A 138 11.94 -4.10 4.85
C ALA A 138 12.31 -5.60 4.83
N ARG A 139 12.74 -6.16 5.96
CA ARG A 139 13.07 -7.60 6.11
C ARG A 139 11.86 -8.45 6.43
N ARG A 140 10.78 -7.87 6.98
CA ARG A 140 9.54 -8.62 7.23
C ARG A 140 8.84 -8.87 5.89
N PRO A 141 8.41 -10.12 5.62
CA PRO A 141 7.65 -10.40 4.41
C PRO A 141 6.41 -9.52 4.37
N ALA A 142 5.98 -9.09 3.18
CA ALA A 142 4.84 -8.19 2.93
C ALA A 142 3.47 -8.68 3.46
N GLY A 143 3.46 -9.72 4.27
CA GLY A 143 2.32 -10.31 4.97
C GLY A 143 2.28 -10.04 6.48
N GLY A 144 3.18 -9.22 7.02
CA GLY A 144 3.08 -8.78 8.41
C GLY A 144 1.87 -7.86 8.55
N GLY A 145 0.75 -8.42 9.05
CA GLY A 145 -0.53 -7.73 9.16
C GLY A 145 -0.50 -6.45 9.97
N GLU A 146 -1.67 -5.97 10.38
CA GLU A 146 -1.93 -4.76 11.18
C GLU A 146 -0.88 -4.44 12.27
N GLN A 147 -0.30 -5.47 12.88
CA GLN A 147 0.73 -5.36 13.93
C GLN A 147 2.03 -4.66 13.48
N SER A 148 2.42 -4.74 12.20
CA SER A 148 3.63 -4.06 11.72
C SER A 148 3.43 -2.54 11.63
N TRP A 149 2.18 -2.09 11.47
CA TRP A 149 1.80 -0.68 11.42
C TRP A 149 1.58 -0.08 12.80
N ILE A 150 1.16 -0.86 13.78
CA ILE A 150 1.13 -0.46 15.19
C ILE A 150 2.55 -0.07 15.64
N ALA A 151 3.57 -0.82 15.22
CA ALA A 151 4.97 -0.49 15.50
C ALA A 151 5.48 0.76 14.74
N ALA A 152 4.84 1.14 13.64
CA ALA A 152 5.16 2.33 12.87
C ALA A 152 4.29 3.56 13.22
N LYS A 153 3.50 3.48 14.30
CA LYS A 153 2.57 4.53 14.74
C LYS A 153 3.22 5.91 14.89
N ASP A 154 4.47 5.95 15.36
CA ASP A 154 5.20 7.19 15.51
C ASP A 154 5.53 7.87 14.17
N LEU A 155 5.43 7.13 13.06
CA LEU A 155 5.56 7.67 11.71
C LEU A 155 4.31 8.44 11.25
N PHE A 156 3.20 8.26 11.94
CA PHE A 156 1.93 8.87 11.59
C PHE A 156 1.51 9.83 12.68
N ASP A 157 1.31 11.09 12.33
CA ASP A 157 0.84 12.10 13.26
C ASP A 157 -0.44 11.64 13.97
N ALA A 158 -0.50 11.80 15.29
CA ALA A 158 -1.67 11.46 16.10
C ALA A 158 -2.91 12.32 15.75
N THR A 159 -2.75 13.34 14.92
CA THR A 159 -3.87 14.13 14.41
C THR A 159 -4.77 13.24 13.55
N ILE A 160 -6.01 13.08 13.98
CA ILE A 160 -7.02 12.32 13.21
C ILE A 160 -7.27 13.07 11.91
N ARG A 161 -6.73 12.56 10.82
CA ARG A 161 -7.01 13.04 9.47
C ARG A 161 -8.26 12.35 8.93
N SER A 162 -8.98 13.00 8.04
CA SER A 162 -10.07 12.33 7.32
C SER A 162 -9.54 11.17 6.46
N ALA A 163 -10.40 10.21 6.15
CA ALA A 163 -10.05 9.12 5.24
C ALA A 163 -9.57 9.66 3.88
N ALA A 164 -10.22 10.73 3.39
CA ALA A 164 -9.84 11.38 2.13
C ALA A 164 -8.44 12.01 2.19
N ASP A 165 -8.09 12.67 3.31
CA ASP A 165 -6.75 13.26 3.49
C ASP A 165 -5.68 12.17 3.53
N ASN A 166 -5.95 11.08 4.24
CA ASN A 166 -5.04 9.94 4.29
C ASN A 166 -4.84 9.32 2.90
N LEU A 167 -5.90 9.11 2.13
CA LEU A 167 -5.81 8.58 0.76
C LEU A 167 -5.03 9.54 -0.15
N ALA A 168 -5.25 10.86 -0.04
CA ALA A 168 -4.53 11.86 -0.83
C ALA A 168 -3.03 11.88 -0.49
N GLN A 169 -2.69 11.79 0.79
CA GLN A 169 -1.29 11.72 1.24
C GLN A 169 -0.62 10.42 0.77
N GLY A 170 -1.32 9.30 0.88
CA GLY A 170 -0.85 8.01 0.36
C GLY A 170 -0.60 8.04 -1.14
N ASP A 171 -1.55 8.58 -1.93
CA ASP A 171 -1.41 8.76 -3.39
C ASP A 171 -0.14 9.54 -3.73
N ARG A 172 0.10 10.68 -3.04
CA ARG A 172 1.30 11.50 -3.27
C ARG A 172 2.58 10.72 -3.03
N LEU A 173 2.72 10.09 -1.86
CA LEU A 173 3.94 9.37 -1.50
C LEU A 173 4.21 8.15 -2.39
N LEU A 174 3.17 7.41 -2.78
CA LEU A 174 3.31 6.27 -3.70
C LEU A 174 3.70 6.71 -5.10
N ARG A 175 3.22 7.86 -5.59
CA ARG A 175 3.69 8.44 -6.87
C ARG A 175 5.14 8.86 -6.81
N GLU A 176 5.58 9.42 -5.70
CA GLU A 176 6.99 9.78 -5.49
C GLU A 176 7.87 8.52 -5.42
N CYS A 177 7.40 7.47 -4.75
CA CYS A 177 8.04 6.16 -4.78
C CYS A 177 8.26 5.67 -6.22
N LEU A 178 7.22 5.71 -7.04
CA LEU A 178 7.27 5.27 -8.44
C LEU A 178 8.13 6.20 -9.33
N ALA A 179 8.25 7.47 -8.98
CA ALA A 179 9.16 8.37 -9.68
C ALA A 179 10.64 8.02 -9.45
N LEU A 180 10.96 7.42 -8.31
CA LEU A 180 12.31 6.94 -7.98
C LEU A 180 12.55 5.51 -8.45
N ASP A 181 11.55 4.65 -8.36
CA ASP A 181 11.61 3.25 -8.76
C ASP A 181 10.28 2.83 -9.43
N GLU A 182 10.27 2.87 -10.75
CA GLU A 182 9.09 2.43 -11.54
C GLU A 182 8.76 0.95 -11.37
N GLY A 183 9.75 0.14 -10.93
CA GLY A 183 9.63 -1.28 -10.67
C GLY A 183 8.97 -1.60 -9.32
N CYS A 184 8.67 -0.61 -8.48
CA CYS A 184 7.95 -0.81 -7.23
C CYS A 184 6.46 -1.11 -7.50
N HIS A 185 6.18 -2.34 -7.95
CA HIS A 185 4.82 -2.75 -8.31
C HIS A 185 3.87 -2.80 -7.12
N GLU A 186 4.38 -3.01 -5.91
CA GLU A 186 3.60 -2.92 -4.67
C GLU A 186 3.00 -1.53 -4.48
N ALA A 187 3.74 -0.46 -4.81
CA ALA A 187 3.22 0.89 -4.75
C ALA A 187 2.02 1.08 -5.70
N ARG A 188 2.05 0.46 -6.88
CA ARG A 188 0.91 0.50 -7.82
C ARG A 188 -0.32 -0.23 -7.28
N ILE A 189 -0.14 -1.34 -6.55
CA ILE A 189 -1.26 -2.03 -5.90
C ILE A 189 -1.96 -1.08 -4.93
N TYR A 190 -1.23 -0.38 -4.07
CA TYR A 190 -1.81 0.54 -3.09
C TYR A 190 -2.38 1.82 -3.74
N LEU A 191 -1.78 2.32 -4.82
CA LEU A 191 -2.39 3.38 -5.63
C LEU A 191 -3.73 2.94 -6.21
N GLY A 192 -3.78 1.75 -6.80
CA GLY A 192 -5.01 1.16 -7.32
C GLY A 192 -6.09 1.02 -6.24
N LEU A 193 -5.73 0.54 -5.06
CA LEU A 193 -6.64 0.44 -3.90
C LEU A 193 -7.16 1.83 -3.48
N GLY A 194 -6.28 2.81 -3.33
CA GLY A 194 -6.66 4.17 -2.99
C GLY A 194 -7.59 4.80 -4.04
N HIS A 195 -7.33 4.56 -5.32
CA HIS A 195 -8.21 5.00 -6.41
C HIS A 195 -9.56 4.31 -6.37
N HIS A 196 -9.59 2.98 -6.12
CA HIS A 196 -10.83 2.22 -6.04
C HIS A 196 -11.75 2.77 -4.95
N VAL A 197 -11.25 2.92 -3.74
CA VAL A 197 -12.04 3.45 -2.60
C VAL A 197 -12.45 4.91 -2.81
N ALA A 198 -11.61 5.70 -3.47
CA ALA A 198 -11.96 7.07 -3.87
C ALA A 198 -12.94 7.15 -5.05
N GLY A 199 -13.45 6.01 -5.56
CA GLY A 199 -14.39 5.94 -6.69
C GLY A 199 -13.75 6.19 -8.06
N ARG A 200 -12.43 6.34 -8.14
CA ARG A 200 -11.67 6.54 -9.39
C ARG A 200 -11.39 5.20 -10.07
N ARG A 201 -12.45 4.50 -10.47
CA ARG A 201 -12.41 3.11 -10.98
C ARG A 201 -11.47 2.93 -12.18
N HIS A 202 -11.50 3.88 -13.12
CA HIS A 202 -10.63 3.85 -14.29
C HIS A 202 -9.13 3.91 -13.91
N ASP A 203 -8.78 4.76 -12.97
CA ASP A 203 -7.39 4.87 -12.49
C ASP A 203 -6.97 3.62 -11.74
N ALA A 204 -7.84 3.06 -10.88
CA ALA A 204 -7.61 1.79 -10.20
C ALA A 204 -7.33 0.66 -11.18
N ARG A 205 -8.18 0.51 -12.20
CA ARG A 205 -8.02 -0.49 -13.28
C ARG A 205 -6.66 -0.35 -13.96
N ARG A 206 -6.28 0.88 -14.32
CA ARG A 206 -5.01 1.15 -15.00
C ARG A 206 -3.80 0.71 -14.17
N GLU A 207 -3.79 1.02 -12.86
CA GLU A 207 -2.69 0.63 -11.98
C GLU A 207 -2.60 -0.90 -11.84
N PHE A 208 -3.71 -1.61 -11.63
CA PHE A 208 -3.71 -3.08 -11.53
C PHE A 208 -3.31 -3.75 -12.84
N GLN A 209 -3.81 -3.27 -13.99
CA GLN A 209 -3.41 -3.79 -15.29
C GLN A 209 -1.93 -3.59 -15.58
N HIS A 210 -1.37 -2.44 -15.19
CA HIS A 210 0.07 -2.20 -15.32
C HIS A 210 0.86 -3.25 -14.55
N VAL A 211 0.45 -3.59 -13.32
CA VAL A 211 1.10 -4.65 -12.54
C VAL A 211 1.02 -6.00 -13.24
N LEU A 212 -0.14 -6.36 -13.81
CA LEU A 212 -0.31 -7.63 -14.52
C LEU A 212 0.60 -7.76 -15.75
N VAL A 213 0.89 -6.63 -16.42
CA VAL A 213 1.76 -6.64 -17.60
C VAL A 213 3.24 -6.68 -17.22
N HIS A 214 3.67 -5.95 -16.18
CA HIS A 214 5.08 -5.68 -15.94
C HIS A 214 5.68 -6.44 -14.75
N ALA A 215 4.87 -6.81 -13.74
CA ALA A 215 5.38 -7.54 -12.59
C ALA A 215 5.68 -9.00 -12.93
N ARG A 216 6.84 -9.48 -12.49
CA ARG A 216 7.25 -10.90 -12.63
C ARG A 216 6.91 -11.72 -11.40
N ASP A 217 6.82 -11.07 -10.23
CA ASP A 217 6.50 -11.75 -8.97
C ASP A 217 5.04 -12.21 -8.98
N ARG A 218 4.84 -13.52 -8.83
CA ARG A 218 3.52 -14.16 -8.83
C ARG A 218 2.61 -13.65 -7.71
N ARG A 219 3.18 -13.34 -6.54
CA ARG A 219 2.43 -12.82 -5.38
C ARG A 219 1.89 -11.43 -5.69
N ILE A 220 2.72 -10.55 -6.24
CA ILE A 220 2.33 -9.19 -6.62
C ILE A 220 1.25 -9.23 -7.71
N ARG A 221 1.43 -10.08 -8.72
CA ARG A 221 0.40 -10.31 -9.75
C ARG A 221 -0.90 -10.84 -9.14
N GLY A 222 -0.80 -11.73 -8.13
CA GLY A 222 -1.94 -12.26 -7.39
C GLY A 222 -2.75 -11.16 -6.71
N PHE A 223 -2.11 -10.19 -6.07
CA PHE A 223 -2.80 -9.03 -5.51
C PHE A 223 -3.47 -8.16 -6.57
N ALA A 224 -2.84 -7.98 -7.73
CA ALA A 224 -3.45 -7.23 -8.83
C ALA A 224 -4.69 -7.95 -9.39
N LEU A 225 -4.64 -9.28 -9.57
CA LEU A 225 -5.78 -10.09 -10.01
C LEU A 225 -6.94 -10.02 -9.01
N LEU A 226 -6.64 -10.16 -7.70
CA LEU A 226 -7.64 -10.08 -6.63
C LEU A 226 -8.37 -8.73 -6.65
N ASN A 227 -7.61 -7.64 -6.70
CA ASN A 227 -8.19 -6.30 -6.64
C ASN A 227 -8.92 -5.92 -7.93
N LEU A 228 -8.43 -6.37 -9.08
CA LEU A 228 -9.13 -6.16 -10.35
C LEU A 228 -10.43 -6.98 -10.41
N GLY A 229 -10.42 -8.21 -9.88
CA GLY A 229 -11.63 -9.02 -9.72
C GLY A 229 -12.67 -8.36 -8.81
N ASN A 230 -12.23 -7.74 -7.70
CA ASN A 230 -13.10 -6.97 -6.82
C ASN A 230 -13.71 -5.75 -7.55
N LEU A 231 -12.88 -5.05 -8.33
CA LEU A 231 -13.34 -3.90 -9.12
C LEU A 231 -14.39 -4.32 -10.14
N MET A 232 -14.22 -5.48 -10.81
CA MET A 232 -15.23 -6.04 -11.74
C MET A 232 -16.53 -6.35 -11.01
N LEU A 233 -16.48 -6.96 -9.81
CA LEU A 233 -17.67 -7.21 -9.00
C LEU A 233 -18.42 -5.92 -8.65
N ASP A 234 -17.71 -4.86 -8.25
CA ASP A 234 -18.31 -3.57 -7.91
C ASP A 234 -18.85 -2.82 -9.13
N GLU A 235 -18.43 -3.20 -10.34
CA GLU A 235 -18.97 -2.71 -11.62
C GLU A 235 -20.13 -3.59 -12.14
N GLY A 236 -20.41 -4.71 -11.48
CA GLY A 236 -21.46 -5.66 -11.90
C GLY A 236 -21.01 -6.64 -12.99
N ASP A 237 -19.73 -6.65 -13.35
CA ASP A 237 -19.15 -7.60 -14.31
C ASP A 237 -18.71 -8.88 -13.57
N ALA A 238 -19.72 -9.71 -13.27
CA ALA A 238 -19.51 -10.96 -12.53
C ALA A 238 -18.68 -11.98 -13.32
N ASP A 239 -18.86 -12.06 -14.64
CA ASP A 239 -18.11 -12.98 -15.49
C ASP A 239 -16.63 -12.56 -15.61
N GLY A 240 -16.36 -11.28 -15.84
CA GLY A 240 -15.01 -10.74 -15.84
C GLY A 240 -14.30 -10.95 -14.48
N ALA A 241 -15.03 -10.82 -13.37
CA ALA A 241 -14.51 -11.12 -12.05
C ALA A 241 -14.12 -12.59 -11.88
N VAL A 242 -14.98 -13.51 -12.35
CA VAL A 242 -14.69 -14.97 -12.34
C VAL A 242 -13.41 -15.26 -13.09
N ASP A 243 -13.27 -14.75 -14.30
CA ASP A 243 -12.09 -15.01 -15.14
C ASP A 243 -10.79 -14.58 -14.46
N LEU A 244 -10.77 -13.40 -13.85
CA LEU A 244 -9.59 -12.87 -13.15
C LEU A 244 -9.27 -13.64 -11.87
N LEU A 245 -10.30 -13.97 -11.08
CA LEU A 245 -10.12 -14.68 -9.82
C LEU A 245 -9.73 -16.15 -10.05
N LEU A 246 -10.20 -16.80 -11.12
CA LEU A 246 -9.74 -18.14 -11.53
C LEU A 246 -8.26 -18.09 -11.94
N GLN A 247 -7.84 -17.08 -12.72
CA GLN A 247 -6.42 -16.90 -13.04
C GLN A 247 -5.56 -16.78 -11.77
N LEU A 248 -6.06 -16.09 -10.74
CA LEU A 248 -5.37 -16.03 -9.45
C LEU A 248 -5.25 -17.40 -8.80
N VAL A 249 -6.34 -18.17 -8.73
CA VAL A 249 -6.33 -19.52 -8.14
C VAL A 249 -5.37 -20.43 -8.89
N ASP A 250 -5.42 -20.44 -10.21
CA ASP A 250 -4.61 -21.28 -11.08
C ASP A 250 -3.13 -20.90 -11.06
N SER A 251 -2.82 -19.65 -10.72
CA SER A 251 -1.42 -19.18 -10.59
C SER A 251 -0.65 -19.87 -9.46
N GLY A 252 -1.32 -20.47 -8.48
CA GLY A 252 -0.72 -21.01 -7.27
C GLY A 252 -0.22 -19.96 -6.27
N ALA A 253 -0.49 -18.66 -6.51
CA ALA A 253 -0.05 -17.58 -5.62
C ALA A 253 -0.66 -17.66 -4.20
N ILE A 254 -1.83 -18.31 -4.05
CA ILE A 254 -2.50 -18.48 -2.75
C ILE A 254 -1.66 -19.34 -1.81
N ALA A 255 -0.96 -20.35 -2.32
CA ALA A 255 -0.09 -21.22 -1.52
C ALA A 255 1.12 -20.43 -0.95
N GLU A 256 1.64 -19.48 -1.70
CA GLU A 256 2.74 -18.61 -1.27
C GLU A 256 2.26 -17.46 -0.38
N GLN A 257 1.04 -17.01 -0.60
CA GLN A 257 0.44 -15.85 0.07
C GLN A 257 -1.01 -16.19 0.47
N PRO A 258 -1.22 -16.79 1.65
CA PRO A 258 -2.55 -17.24 2.09
C PRO A 258 -3.61 -16.12 2.19
N GLN A 259 -3.18 -14.85 2.30
CA GLN A 259 -4.08 -13.70 2.30
C GLN A 259 -4.88 -13.58 1.00
N LEU A 260 -4.32 -14.03 -0.14
CA LEU A 260 -4.99 -14.08 -1.44
C LEU A 260 -6.15 -15.08 -1.49
N GLY A 261 -6.28 -15.96 -0.49
CA GLY A 261 -7.38 -16.92 -0.41
C GLY A 261 -8.76 -16.29 -0.25
N THR A 262 -8.87 -14.99 0.04
CA THR A 262 -10.12 -14.25 -0.08
C THR A 262 -10.70 -14.29 -1.50
N ALA A 263 -9.89 -14.66 -2.51
CA ALA A 263 -10.35 -14.93 -3.86
C ALA A 263 -11.45 -16.00 -3.92
N TYR A 264 -11.39 -17.01 -3.06
CA TYR A 264 -12.44 -18.04 -3.00
C TYR A 264 -13.80 -17.45 -2.60
N PHE A 265 -13.80 -16.53 -1.62
CA PHE A 265 -15.01 -15.82 -1.22
C PHE A 265 -15.56 -14.97 -2.37
N ASN A 266 -14.70 -14.24 -3.03
CA ASN A 266 -15.07 -13.38 -4.15
C ASN A 266 -15.54 -14.19 -5.39
N LEU A 267 -14.97 -15.39 -5.60
CA LEU A 267 -15.51 -16.34 -6.60
C LEU A 267 -16.90 -16.82 -6.22
N GLY A 268 -17.14 -17.08 -4.93
CA GLY A 268 -18.48 -17.41 -4.45
C GLY A 268 -19.49 -16.30 -4.77
N LEU A 269 -19.14 -15.04 -4.49
CA LEU A 269 -19.98 -13.89 -4.83
C LEU A 269 -20.16 -13.75 -6.35
N ALA A 270 -19.07 -13.79 -7.12
CA ALA A 270 -19.11 -13.62 -8.58
C ALA A 270 -19.97 -14.67 -9.26
N HIS A 271 -19.81 -15.94 -8.91
CA HIS A 271 -20.68 -17.01 -9.44
C HIS A 271 -22.13 -16.82 -9.03
N GLY A 272 -22.39 -16.38 -7.80
CA GLY A 272 -23.76 -16.10 -7.35
C GLY A 272 -24.41 -14.97 -8.15
N PHE A 273 -23.72 -13.82 -8.32
CA PHE A 273 -24.21 -12.72 -9.16
C PHE A 273 -24.40 -13.11 -10.63
N ALA A 274 -23.62 -14.06 -11.13
CA ALA A 274 -23.80 -14.64 -12.48
C ALA A 274 -24.90 -15.73 -12.54
N GLY A 275 -25.65 -15.97 -11.44
CA GLY A 275 -26.70 -16.99 -11.40
C GLY A 275 -26.20 -18.45 -11.31
N ARG A 276 -24.90 -18.65 -11.16
CA ARG A 276 -24.26 -19.96 -11.02
C ARG A 276 -24.18 -20.39 -9.55
N PHE A 277 -25.34 -20.70 -8.96
CA PHE A 277 -25.47 -20.88 -7.51
C PHE A 277 -24.77 -22.13 -6.96
N ARG A 278 -24.68 -23.20 -7.75
CA ARG A 278 -23.95 -24.42 -7.32
C ARG A 278 -22.45 -24.15 -7.21
N GLU A 279 -21.90 -23.47 -8.18
CA GLU A 279 -20.51 -23.02 -8.21
C GLU A 279 -20.24 -22.03 -7.07
N SER A 280 -21.15 -21.08 -6.85
CA SER A 280 -21.10 -20.15 -5.73
C SER A 280 -20.98 -20.90 -4.39
N ALA A 281 -21.86 -21.85 -4.12
CA ALA A 281 -21.83 -22.68 -2.91
C ALA A 281 -20.52 -23.50 -2.82
N SER A 282 -20.03 -24.01 -3.94
CA SER A 282 -18.79 -24.78 -3.99
C SER A 282 -17.56 -23.92 -3.58
N TRP A 283 -17.49 -22.69 -4.08
CA TRP A 283 -16.38 -21.79 -3.74
C TRP A 283 -16.41 -21.32 -2.28
N PHE A 284 -17.58 -21.00 -1.75
CA PHE A 284 -17.71 -20.70 -0.31
C PHE A 284 -17.31 -21.90 0.57
N ARG A 285 -17.71 -23.13 0.16
CA ARG A 285 -17.33 -24.35 0.87
C ARG A 285 -15.83 -24.56 0.81
N ARG A 286 -15.22 -24.40 -0.35
CA ARG A 286 -13.77 -24.49 -0.51
C ARG A 286 -13.02 -23.53 0.42
N MET A 287 -13.48 -22.28 0.51
CA MET A 287 -12.86 -21.33 1.45
C MET A 287 -13.05 -21.75 2.89
N ALA A 288 -14.24 -22.24 3.27
CA ALA A 288 -14.50 -22.70 4.65
C ALA A 288 -13.62 -23.89 5.03
N ASP A 289 -13.34 -24.79 4.10
CA ASP A 289 -12.52 -25.98 4.30
C ASP A 289 -11.01 -25.63 4.32
N GLU A 290 -10.54 -24.83 3.36
CA GLU A 290 -9.11 -24.48 3.27
C GLU A 290 -8.71 -23.41 4.29
N MET A 291 -9.66 -22.56 4.75
CA MET A 291 -9.41 -21.45 5.67
C MET A 291 -10.42 -21.44 6.85
N PRO A 292 -10.47 -22.47 7.68
CA PRO A 292 -11.45 -22.56 8.76
C PRO A 292 -11.38 -21.40 9.76
N HIS A 293 -10.19 -20.82 9.96
CA HIS A 293 -9.99 -19.63 10.80
C HIS A 293 -10.70 -18.38 10.27
N LYS A 294 -11.07 -18.33 8.99
CA LYS A 294 -11.77 -17.21 8.35
C LYS A 294 -13.28 -17.36 8.29
N GLN A 295 -13.87 -18.45 8.77
CA GLN A 295 -15.33 -18.66 8.70
C GLN A 295 -16.11 -17.55 9.37
N SER A 296 -15.69 -17.07 10.56
CA SER A 296 -16.35 -15.95 11.24
C SER A 296 -16.25 -14.64 10.44
N TRP A 297 -15.15 -14.42 9.73
CA TRP A 297 -14.99 -13.29 8.83
C TRP A 297 -15.93 -13.43 7.63
N MET A 298 -15.96 -14.59 6.98
CA MET A 298 -16.85 -14.87 5.83
C MET A 298 -18.32 -14.58 6.18
N ARG A 299 -18.76 -15.05 7.35
CA ARG A 299 -20.13 -14.82 7.82
C ARG A 299 -20.44 -13.32 7.98
N ARG A 300 -19.52 -12.54 8.58
CA ARG A 300 -19.68 -11.08 8.72
C ARG A 300 -19.71 -10.36 7.38
N GLU A 301 -18.78 -10.69 6.49
CA GLU A 301 -18.72 -10.08 5.16
C GLU A 301 -19.98 -10.38 4.35
N LEU A 302 -20.44 -11.63 4.37
CA LEU A 302 -21.65 -12.01 3.66
C LEU A 302 -22.89 -11.28 4.20
N ALA A 303 -22.98 -11.11 5.53
CA ALA A 303 -24.07 -10.36 6.15
C ALA A 303 -24.09 -8.87 5.74
N GLN A 304 -22.94 -8.30 5.37
CA GLN A 304 -22.84 -6.91 4.90
C GLN A 304 -23.17 -6.75 3.40
N ARG A 305 -23.14 -7.86 2.64
CA ARG A 305 -23.51 -7.88 1.23
C ARG A 305 -25.02 -7.99 1.04
N HIS A 306 -25.74 -6.91 1.42
CA HIS A 306 -27.21 -6.88 1.37
C HIS A 306 -27.78 -7.14 -0.01
N ASP A 307 -27.11 -6.69 -1.07
CA ASP A 307 -27.42 -6.92 -2.47
C ASP A 307 -27.40 -8.42 -2.83
N PHE A 308 -26.32 -9.10 -2.42
CA PHE A 308 -26.16 -10.54 -2.63
C PHE A 308 -27.19 -11.34 -1.84
N VAL A 309 -27.40 -11.03 -0.57
CA VAL A 309 -28.38 -11.69 0.28
C VAL A 309 -29.82 -11.49 -0.24
N ALA A 310 -30.14 -10.28 -0.70
CA ALA A 310 -31.44 -9.99 -1.29
C ALA A 310 -31.67 -10.79 -2.58
N MET A 311 -30.66 -10.88 -3.44
CA MET A 311 -30.70 -11.70 -4.65
C MET A 311 -30.92 -13.18 -4.32
N LEU A 312 -30.22 -13.75 -3.34
CA LEU A 312 -30.40 -15.15 -2.93
C LEU A 312 -31.84 -15.44 -2.43
N ARG A 313 -32.43 -14.49 -1.70
CA ARG A 313 -33.83 -14.63 -1.21
C ARG A 313 -34.86 -14.53 -2.32
N GLY A 314 -34.55 -13.80 -3.39
CA GLY A 314 -35.45 -13.59 -4.53
C GLY A 314 -35.48 -14.71 -5.57
N GLN A 315 -34.51 -15.64 -5.52
CA GLN A 315 -34.35 -16.69 -6.54
C GLN A 315 -34.46 -18.10 -5.94
N PRO A 316 -35.44 -18.93 -6.37
CA PRO A 316 -35.60 -20.28 -5.82
C PRO A 316 -34.37 -21.18 -6.00
N GLU A 317 -33.64 -21.02 -7.11
CA GLU A 317 -32.45 -21.79 -7.47
C GLU A 317 -31.26 -21.46 -6.52
N ALA A 318 -31.28 -20.29 -5.92
CA ALA A 318 -30.24 -19.84 -4.99
C ALA A 318 -30.30 -20.51 -3.62
N LYS A 319 -31.39 -21.26 -3.32
CA LYS A 319 -31.54 -22.02 -2.06
C LYS A 319 -30.36 -22.93 -1.79
N VAL A 320 -29.70 -23.46 -2.82
CA VAL A 320 -28.53 -24.33 -2.69
C VAL A 320 -27.38 -23.64 -1.92
N VAL A 321 -27.26 -22.33 -2.04
CA VAL A 321 -26.25 -21.56 -1.31
C VAL A 321 -26.64 -21.43 0.17
N ALA A 322 -27.90 -21.09 0.46
CA ALA A 322 -28.41 -20.98 1.81
C ALA A 322 -28.43 -22.33 2.55
N GLU A 323 -28.80 -23.42 1.87
CA GLU A 323 -28.78 -24.77 2.41
C GLU A 323 -27.37 -25.28 2.71
N ALA A 324 -26.38 -24.84 1.94
CA ALA A 324 -24.97 -25.16 2.19
C ALA A 324 -24.42 -24.48 3.47
N PHE A 325 -25.01 -23.36 3.87
CA PHE A 325 -24.57 -22.53 5.00
C PHE A 325 -25.76 -21.98 5.81
N PRO A 326 -26.53 -22.85 6.48
CA PRO A 326 -27.75 -22.45 7.15
C PRO A 326 -27.53 -21.39 8.24
N ASP A 327 -26.37 -21.46 8.93
CA ASP A 327 -26.01 -20.51 10.00
C ASP A 327 -25.59 -19.13 9.48
N TRP A 328 -25.44 -18.95 8.16
CA TRP A 328 -24.99 -17.68 7.58
C TRP A 328 -26.13 -16.83 7.04
N PHE A 329 -27.27 -17.44 6.75
CA PHE A 329 -28.43 -16.80 6.11
C PHE A 329 -29.68 -16.78 7.00
N GLY A 330 -29.56 -17.27 8.26
CA GLY A 330 -30.66 -17.35 9.23
C GLY A 330 -30.99 -16.02 9.87
#